data_85e7c06af50372a0872dfec4eb8780d1
#
_entry.id   85e7c06af50372a0872dfec4eb8780d1
#
_cell.length_a   1.000
_cell.length_b   1.000
_cell.length_c   1.000
_cell.angle_alpha   90.00
_cell.angle_beta   90.00
_cell.angle_gamma   90.00
#
_symmetry.space_group_name_H-M   'P 1'
#
loop_
_entity.id
_entity.type
_entity.pdbx_description
1 polymer ?
#
loop_
_entity_poly.entity_id
_entity_poly.type
_entity_poly.pdbx_seq_one_letter_code
_entity_poly.pdbx_strand_id
1 'polypeptide(L)'
;MKVGIPSEVSANELRVAATPKTVKRLLKQGFEVQIQKGAGIKANFSDKEFEEAGAKIVNTAADIYGGSDIVLKVKEPTTEEVGMMKEGLVMLSYLWPAQNQDLLKKLADKKVNAIAMDAIPRISRAQKMDVLSSMANIAGYRAVIEGSYNFGRFLNGQITAAGKVEPAKVLVIGAGVAGLAAIGAANSLGAIVRAFDTRKEVAEQIESMGATFLTVEIEEDGATSSGYSKEMSKEFIEAEMKLFLEQAKEVDIVITTAQIPGRPAPKLWMDYHVAAMKPGSVIVDLAASTGGNCALTKNGEVYTTDNGVTMVGKLSQLPSQASQLYGNNLCHLLDDMGKAEKWKIDMEDAVVSRAMVTYNGKINWPPAPLPVSPTAGGKPKVIPPTEAETKASNEAASKKATTTMIITLASVGAMLFLVGKFAPIEFIQHFTVFVLAIFVG
;
A
#
# COMPACT_ATOMS: atom_id res chain seq x y z
N MET A 1 -2.18 -22.82 -21.13
CA MET A 1 -3.07 -21.64 -21.01
C MET A 1 -2.26 -20.39 -21.22
N LYS A 2 -2.86 -19.43 -21.92
CA LYS A 2 -2.17 -18.21 -22.35
C LYS A 2 -2.71 -16.98 -21.57
N VAL A 3 -1.79 -16.27 -20.93
CA VAL A 3 -2.06 -15.02 -20.21
C VAL A 3 -1.68 -13.84 -21.09
N GLY A 4 -2.58 -12.91 -21.32
CA GLY A 4 -2.38 -11.69 -22.10
C GLY A 4 -2.37 -10.44 -21.24
N ILE A 5 -1.47 -9.51 -21.54
CA ILE A 5 -1.35 -8.22 -20.87
C ILE A 5 -1.46 -7.12 -21.93
N PRO A 6 -2.61 -6.41 -22.03
CA PRO A 6 -2.76 -5.28 -22.94
C PRO A 6 -2.09 -4.02 -22.40
N SER A 7 -1.89 -3.03 -23.27
CA SER A 7 -1.57 -1.66 -22.85
C SER A 7 -2.78 -1.02 -22.17
N GLU A 8 -2.52 -0.20 -21.14
CA GLU A 8 -3.55 0.62 -20.52
C GLU A 8 -3.89 1.82 -21.43
N VAL A 9 -5.18 1.96 -21.74
CA VAL A 9 -5.68 3.00 -22.65
C VAL A 9 -5.99 4.33 -21.97
N SER A 10 -6.23 4.29 -20.64
CA SER A 10 -6.45 5.51 -19.85
C SER A 10 -5.19 6.40 -19.86
N ALA A 11 -5.36 7.68 -20.18
CA ALA A 11 -4.26 8.63 -20.27
C ALA A 11 -3.47 8.78 -18.94
N ASN A 12 -4.15 8.67 -17.83
CA ASN A 12 -3.57 8.84 -16.49
C ASN A 12 -3.14 7.50 -15.85
N GLU A 13 -3.32 6.35 -16.53
CA GLU A 13 -2.83 5.07 -16.03
C GLU A 13 -1.42 4.82 -16.58
N LEU A 14 -0.47 4.76 -15.67
CA LEU A 14 0.94 4.56 -15.97
C LEU A 14 1.42 3.14 -15.63
N ARG A 15 0.62 2.38 -14.87
CA ARG A 15 0.95 1.01 -14.47
C ARG A 15 0.70 0.04 -15.61
N VAL A 16 1.26 -1.15 -15.48
CA VAL A 16 0.99 -2.32 -16.31
C VAL A 16 0.72 -3.52 -15.41
N ALA A 17 -0.17 -4.43 -15.82
CA ALA A 17 -0.60 -5.54 -14.96
C ALA A 17 0.47 -6.62 -14.71
N ALA A 18 1.56 -6.60 -15.45
CA ALA A 18 2.71 -7.48 -15.23
C ALA A 18 4.02 -6.72 -15.40
N THR A 19 5.07 -7.21 -14.75
CA THR A 19 6.46 -6.75 -14.90
C THR A 19 7.31 -7.91 -15.40
N PRO A 20 8.54 -7.69 -15.89
CA PRO A 20 9.44 -8.78 -16.26
C PRO A 20 9.62 -9.83 -15.14
N LYS A 21 9.61 -9.38 -13.88
CA LYS A 21 9.70 -10.28 -12.72
C LYS A 21 8.45 -11.12 -12.52
N THR A 22 7.25 -10.55 -12.69
CA THR A 22 5.99 -11.30 -12.57
C THR A 22 5.73 -12.19 -13.80
N VAL A 23 6.22 -11.82 -14.99
CA VAL A 23 6.25 -12.71 -16.16
C VAL A 23 7.00 -14.01 -15.84
N LYS A 24 8.22 -13.91 -15.29
CA LYS A 24 8.98 -15.11 -14.87
C LYS A 24 8.20 -15.96 -13.86
N ARG A 25 7.39 -15.33 -13.00
CA ARG A 25 6.53 -16.06 -12.06
C ARG A 25 5.36 -16.75 -12.76
N LEU A 26 4.68 -16.07 -13.68
CA LEU A 26 3.60 -16.65 -14.48
C LEU A 26 4.08 -17.86 -15.31
N LEU A 27 5.26 -17.78 -15.92
CA LEU A 27 5.88 -18.90 -16.63
C LEU A 27 6.16 -20.10 -15.70
N LYS A 28 6.63 -19.85 -14.46
CA LYS A 28 6.80 -20.89 -13.44
C LYS A 28 5.47 -21.51 -12.98
N GLN A 29 4.37 -20.77 -13.11
CA GLN A 29 3.01 -21.29 -12.87
C GLN A 29 2.46 -22.10 -14.06
N GLY A 30 3.24 -22.27 -15.13
CA GLY A 30 2.89 -23.03 -16.32
C GLY A 30 2.10 -22.26 -17.38
N PHE A 31 1.94 -20.94 -17.24
CA PHE A 31 1.27 -20.12 -18.24
C PHE A 31 2.24 -19.73 -19.37
N GLU A 32 1.73 -19.63 -20.60
CA GLU A 32 2.37 -18.84 -21.64
C GLU A 32 1.98 -17.37 -21.46
N VAL A 33 2.91 -16.46 -21.68
CA VAL A 33 2.67 -15.01 -21.46
C VAL A 33 2.86 -14.24 -22.76
N GLN A 34 1.86 -13.44 -23.13
CA GLN A 34 1.96 -12.47 -24.23
C GLN A 34 1.63 -11.06 -23.74
N ILE A 35 2.37 -10.08 -24.26
CA ILE A 35 2.28 -8.68 -23.86
C ILE A 35 2.12 -7.83 -25.11
N GLN A 36 1.21 -6.86 -25.07
CA GLN A 36 1.07 -5.90 -26.13
C GLN A 36 2.32 -5.01 -26.20
N LYS A 37 2.82 -4.81 -27.41
CA LYS A 37 3.97 -3.94 -27.68
C LYS A 37 3.80 -2.57 -27.02
N GLY A 38 4.81 -2.15 -26.27
CA GLY A 38 4.83 -0.88 -25.56
C GLY A 38 4.03 -0.82 -24.29
N ALA A 39 3.36 -1.89 -23.85
CA ALA A 39 2.49 -1.89 -22.65
C ALA A 39 3.21 -1.46 -21.35
N GLY A 40 4.49 -1.79 -21.22
CA GLY A 40 5.30 -1.48 -20.03
C GLY A 40 5.99 -0.13 -20.03
N ILE A 41 6.03 0.60 -21.16
CA ILE A 41 6.88 1.79 -21.31
C ILE A 41 6.58 2.87 -20.26
N LYS A 42 5.30 3.14 -19.99
CA LYS A 42 4.89 4.12 -18.97
C LYS A 42 5.31 3.72 -17.54
N ALA A 43 5.55 2.43 -17.32
CA ALA A 43 6.02 1.87 -16.05
C ALA A 43 7.54 1.62 -16.03
N ASN A 44 8.28 2.12 -17.02
CA ASN A 44 9.72 1.96 -17.21
C ASN A 44 10.15 0.50 -17.44
N PHE A 45 9.34 -0.29 -18.16
CA PHE A 45 9.69 -1.61 -18.63
C PHE A 45 9.64 -1.65 -20.15
N SER A 46 10.74 -2.00 -20.78
CA SER A 46 10.87 -2.13 -22.25
C SER A 46 10.31 -3.46 -22.74
N ASP A 47 9.91 -3.54 -24.01
CA ASP A 47 9.50 -4.79 -24.66
C ASP A 47 10.63 -5.84 -24.58
N LYS A 48 11.88 -5.41 -24.74
CA LYS A 48 13.06 -6.28 -24.65
C LYS A 48 13.19 -6.96 -23.28
N GLU A 49 12.96 -6.23 -22.18
CA GLU A 49 12.99 -6.82 -20.83
C GLU A 49 11.90 -7.86 -20.65
N PHE A 50 10.74 -7.67 -21.25
CA PHE A 50 9.66 -8.67 -21.25
C PHE A 50 10.01 -9.91 -22.09
N GLU A 51 10.65 -9.75 -23.27
CA GLU A 51 11.14 -10.85 -24.09
C GLU A 51 12.24 -11.62 -23.36
N GLU A 52 13.19 -10.97 -22.73
CA GLU A 52 14.23 -11.59 -21.90
C GLU A 52 13.65 -12.32 -20.67
N ALA A 53 12.49 -11.87 -20.19
CA ALA A 53 11.75 -12.57 -19.14
C ALA A 53 10.98 -13.80 -19.64
N GLY A 54 10.85 -13.96 -20.97
CA GLY A 54 10.20 -15.09 -21.65
C GLY A 54 8.78 -14.82 -22.14
N ALA A 55 8.33 -13.56 -22.15
CA ALA A 55 7.04 -13.20 -22.75
C ALA A 55 7.15 -13.06 -24.27
N LYS A 56 6.05 -13.31 -24.98
CA LYS A 56 5.92 -13.00 -26.40
C LYS A 56 5.33 -11.60 -26.57
N ILE A 57 5.99 -10.75 -27.36
CA ILE A 57 5.42 -9.44 -27.72
C ILE A 57 4.46 -9.61 -28.90
N VAL A 58 3.27 -9.01 -28.80
CA VAL A 58 2.25 -8.97 -29.87
C VAL A 58 1.89 -7.53 -30.18
N ASN A 59 1.44 -7.25 -31.41
CA ASN A 59 1.36 -5.87 -31.89
C ASN A 59 0.10 -5.13 -31.42
N THR A 60 -1.04 -5.82 -31.28
CA THR A 60 -2.33 -5.16 -31.07
C THR A 60 -3.06 -5.65 -29.84
N ALA A 61 -3.98 -4.82 -29.30
CA ALA A 61 -4.89 -5.24 -28.25
C ALA A 61 -5.79 -6.40 -28.69
N ALA A 62 -6.20 -6.43 -29.97
CA ALA A 62 -7.02 -7.51 -30.52
C ALA A 62 -6.29 -8.86 -30.47
N ASP A 63 -4.96 -8.89 -30.68
CA ASP A 63 -4.15 -10.11 -30.52
C ASP A 63 -4.16 -10.59 -29.06
N ILE A 64 -4.16 -9.66 -28.09
CA ILE A 64 -4.26 -9.98 -26.66
C ILE A 64 -5.63 -10.56 -26.34
N TYR A 65 -6.71 -9.82 -26.61
CA TYR A 65 -8.07 -10.22 -26.20
C TYR A 65 -8.63 -11.44 -26.95
N GLY A 66 -8.28 -11.57 -28.22
CA GLY A 66 -8.66 -12.74 -29.04
C GLY A 66 -7.77 -13.97 -28.82
N GLY A 67 -6.49 -13.73 -28.52
CA GLY A 67 -5.48 -14.78 -28.43
C GLY A 67 -5.20 -15.36 -27.05
N SER A 68 -5.73 -14.77 -25.98
CA SER A 68 -5.49 -15.19 -24.59
C SER A 68 -6.65 -15.99 -24.00
N ASP A 69 -6.37 -16.81 -23.00
CA ASP A 69 -7.37 -17.48 -22.17
C ASP A 69 -7.68 -16.64 -20.93
N ILE A 70 -6.66 -15.94 -20.43
CA ILE A 70 -6.73 -15.03 -19.29
C ILE A 70 -6.16 -13.69 -19.71
N VAL A 71 -6.81 -12.58 -19.35
CA VAL A 71 -6.28 -11.23 -19.52
C VAL A 71 -6.10 -10.56 -18.16
N LEU A 72 -4.91 -10.04 -17.94
CA LEU A 72 -4.56 -9.23 -16.77
C LEU A 72 -4.47 -7.76 -17.17
N LYS A 73 -5.27 -6.93 -16.53
CA LYS A 73 -5.34 -5.49 -16.79
C LYS A 73 -5.39 -4.73 -15.46
N VAL A 74 -4.98 -3.46 -15.45
CA VAL A 74 -5.09 -2.64 -14.24
C VAL A 74 -6.49 -2.02 -14.17
N LYS A 75 -6.83 -1.16 -15.12
CA LYS A 75 -8.12 -0.46 -15.16
C LYS A 75 -9.22 -1.32 -15.75
N GLU A 76 -10.46 -0.92 -15.50
CA GLU A 76 -11.64 -1.46 -16.17
C GLU A 76 -11.49 -1.38 -17.71
N PRO A 77 -11.99 -2.36 -18.46
CA PRO A 77 -11.94 -2.33 -19.91
C PRO A 77 -12.94 -1.32 -20.49
N THR A 78 -12.55 -0.68 -21.57
CA THR A 78 -13.46 0.15 -22.36
C THR A 78 -14.47 -0.69 -23.15
N THR A 79 -15.50 -0.06 -23.68
CA THR A 79 -16.48 -0.76 -24.56
C THR A 79 -15.82 -1.37 -25.80
N GLU A 80 -14.81 -0.69 -26.35
CA GLU A 80 -14.04 -1.18 -27.53
C GLU A 80 -13.22 -2.43 -27.13
N GLU A 81 -12.55 -2.41 -25.98
CA GLU A 81 -11.80 -3.55 -25.46
C GLU A 81 -12.73 -4.76 -25.22
N VAL A 82 -13.92 -4.55 -24.63
CA VAL A 82 -14.94 -5.60 -24.46
C VAL A 82 -15.35 -6.17 -25.83
N GLY A 83 -15.47 -5.33 -26.87
CA GLY A 83 -15.77 -5.77 -28.24
C GLY A 83 -14.76 -6.79 -28.78
N MET A 84 -13.47 -6.67 -28.44
CA MET A 84 -12.37 -7.55 -28.89
C MET A 84 -12.29 -8.87 -28.11
N MET A 85 -12.96 -9.00 -26.96
CA MET A 85 -12.87 -10.17 -26.11
C MET A 85 -13.57 -11.38 -26.75
N LYS A 86 -12.97 -12.55 -26.65
CA LYS A 86 -13.62 -13.81 -27.03
C LYS A 86 -14.55 -14.33 -25.93
N GLU A 87 -15.54 -15.14 -26.29
CA GLU A 87 -16.38 -15.87 -25.33
C GLU A 87 -15.51 -16.78 -24.44
N GLY A 88 -15.82 -16.83 -23.14
CA GLY A 88 -15.09 -17.65 -22.16
C GLY A 88 -13.79 -17.06 -21.67
N LEU A 89 -13.36 -15.90 -22.21
CA LEU A 89 -12.17 -15.19 -21.68
C LEU A 89 -12.31 -14.94 -20.17
N VAL A 90 -11.23 -15.17 -19.42
CA VAL A 90 -11.16 -14.78 -18.00
C VAL A 90 -10.42 -13.45 -17.91
N MET A 91 -11.05 -12.45 -17.31
CA MET A 91 -10.47 -11.12 -17.16
C MET A 91 -10.28 -10.77 -15.68
N LEU A 92 -9.08 -10.30 -15.31
CA LEU A 92 -8.75 -9.83 -13.98
C LEU A 92 -8.34 -8.36 -14.06
N SER A 93 -9.10 -7.47 -13.42
CA SER A 93 -8.78 -6.03 -13.34
C SER A 93 -9.55 -5.35 -12.21
N TYR A 94 -9.29 -4.06 -11.97
CA TYR A 94 -10.28 -3.22 -11.29
C TYR A 94 -11.53 -3.14 -12.15
N LEU A 95 -12.69 -3.34 -11.55
CA LEU A 95 -13.98 -3.26 -12.26
C LEU A 95 -14.98 -2.33 -11.58
N TRP A 96 -14.81 -2.07 -10.28
CA TRP A 96 -15.71 -1.23 -9.47
C TRP A 96 -17.19 -1.59 -9.71
N PRO A 97 -17.59 -2.84 -9.42
CA PRO A 97 -18.84 -3.41 -9.89
C PRO A 97 -20.08 -2.67 -9.38
N ALA A 98 -20.01 -2.02 -8.22
CA ALA A 98 -21.13 -1.21 -7.70
C ALA A 98 -21.39 0.04 -8.55
N GLN A 99 -20.35 0.63 -9.16
CA GLN A 99 -20.43 1.84 -9.97
C GLN A 99 -20.59 1.56 -11.46
N ASN A 100 -20.14 0.39 -11.94
CA ASN A 100 -20.03 0.07 -13.37
C ASN A 100 -21.00 -1.05 -13.84
N GLN A 101 -22.29 -0.96 -13.43
CA GLN A 101 -23.30 -1.98 -13.77
C GLN A 101 -23.46 -2.22 -15.29
N ASP A 102 -23.37 -1.16 -16.11
CA ASP A 102 -23.44 -1.26 -17.57
C ASP A 102 -22.24 -2.04 -18.15
N LEU A 103 -21.04 -1.90 -17.56
CA LEU A 103 -19.89 -2.68 -17.94
C LEU A 103 -20.10 -4.16 -17.62
N LEU A 104 -20.62 -4.48 -16.43
CA LEU A 104 -20.93 -5.86 -16.05
C LEU A 104 -21.90 -6.51 -17.02
N LYS A 105 -22.92 -5.78 -17.46
CA LYS A 105 -23.88 -6.25 -18.46
C LYS A 105 -23.19 -6.58 -19.79
N LYS A 106 -22.34 -5.66 -20.30
CA LYS A 106 -21.59 -5.89 -21.54
C LYS A 106 -20.66 -7.10 -21.44
N LEU A 107 -19.97 -7.30 -20.31
CA LEU A 107 -19.10 -8.47 -20.06
C LEU A 107 -19.93 -9.76 -20.01
N ALA A 108 -21.09 -9.74 -19.35
CA ALA A 108 -21.98 -10.90 -19.28
C ALA A 108 -22.58 -11.25 -20.67
N ASP A 109 -23.02 -10.25 -21.45
CA ASP A 109 -23.53 -10.45 -22.81
C ASP A 109 -22.48 -11.07 -23.75
N LYS A 110 -21.20 -10.71 -23.54
CA LYS A 110 -20.05 -11.30 -24.22
C LYS A 110 -19.60 -12.67 -23.64
N LYS A 111 -20.24 -13.12 -22.57
CA LYS A 111 -19.87 -14.33 -21.80
C LYS A 111 -18.42 -14.31 -21.33
N VAL A 112 -17.90 -13.13 -20.97
CA VAL A 112 -16.59 -12.98 -20.34
C VAL A 112 -16.73 -13.28 -18.85
N ASN A 113 -15.78 -14.06 -18.31
CA ASN A 113 -15.70 -14.38 -16.89
C ASN A 113 -14.81 -13.33 -16.21
N ALA A 114 -15.39 -12.37 -15.51
CA ALA A 114 -14.67 -11.22 -14.98
C ALA A 114 -14.48 -11.30 -13.48
N ILE A 115 -13.23 -11.18 -13.04
CA ILE A 115 -12.81 -11.12 -11.64
C ILE A 115 -12.46 -9.66 -11.31
N ALA A 116 -13.21 -9.06 -10.39
CA ALA A 116 -12.95 -7.74 -9.87
C ALA A 116 -11.89 -7.80 -8.77
N MET A 117 -10.69 -7.32 -9.04
CA MET A 117 -9.60 -7.30 -8.06
C MET A 117 -9.89 -6.40 -6.87
N ASP A 118 -10.73 -5.38 -7.05
CA ASP A 118 -11.24 -4.50 -5.99
C ASP A 118 -12.35 -5.13 -5.13
N ALA A 119 -12.89 -6.29 -5.53
CA ALA A 119 -13.88 -7.05 -4.78
C ALA A 119 -13.30 -8.28 -4.05
N ILE A 120 -11.98 -8.44 -4.02
CA ILE A 120 -11.32 -9.49 -3.23
C ILE A 120 -11.73 -9.34 -1.75
N PRO A 121 -12.26 -10.41 -1.11
CA PRO A 121 -12.74 -10.33 0.26
C PRO A 121 -11.60 -10.15 1.27
N ARG A 122 -11.86 -9.41 2.34
CA ARG A 122 -10.89 -9.16 3.42
C ARG A 122 -10.84 -10.33 4.42
N ILE A 123 -10.31 -11.44 4.00
CA ILE A 123 -10.04 -12.62 4.82
C ILE A 123 -8.53 -12.94 4.81
N SER A 124 -8.03 -13.62 5.84
CA SER A 124 -6.58 -13.87 6.03
C SER A 124 -5.90 -14.50 4.82
N ARG A 125 -6.55 -15.49 4.18
CA ARG A 125 -6.02 -16.16 2.97
C ARG A 125 -5.87 -15.21 1.78
N ALA A 126 -6.76 -14.21 1.65
CA ALA A 126 -6.82 -13.30 0.52
C ALA A 126 -5.92 -12.05 0.67
N GLN A 127 -5.28 -11.82 1.84
CA GLN A 127 -4.43 -10.65 2.06
C GLN A 127 -3.36 -10.47 0.98
N LYS A 128 -2.71 -11.55 0.55
CA LYS A 128 -1.70 -11.53 -0.52
C LYS A 128 -2.25 -11.15 -1.89
N MET A 129 -3.58 -11.15 -2.08
CA MET A 129 -4.28 -10.81 -3.31
C MET A 129 -4.92 -9.41 -3.25
N ASP A 130 -4.88 -8.74 -2.09
CA ASP A 130 -5.52 -7.43 -1.86
C ASP A 130 -4.75 -6.32 -2.55
N VAL A 131 -5.20 -5.97 -3.75
CA VAL A 131 -4.63 -4.88 -4.55
C VAL A 131 -4.92 -3.51 -3.95
N LEU A 132 -6.03 -3.35 -3.23
CA LEU A 132 -6.38 -2.08 -2.60
C LEU A 132 -5.38 -1.73 -1.50
N SER A 133 -5.04 -2.71 -0.65
CA SER A 133 -4.02 -2.54 0.38
C SER A 133 -2.63 -2.30 -0.22
N SER A 134 -2.25 -3.03 -1.28
CA SER A 134 -0.97 -2.82 -1.95
C SER A 134 -0.83 -1.40 -2.51
N MET A 135 -1.88 -0.88 -3.16
CA MET A 135 -1.87 0.48 -3.72
C MET A 135 -2.02 1.55 -2.65
N ALA A 136 -2.78 1.30 -1.58
CA ALA A 136 -2.88 2.20 -0.44
C ALA A 136 -1.53 2.44 0.25
N ASN A 137 -0.71 1.39 0.40
CA ASN A 137 0.64 1.52 0.94
C ASN A 137 1.50 2.48 0.09
N ILE A 138 1.49 2.30 -1.24
CA ILE A 138 2.20 3.20 -2.18
C ILE A 138 1.68 4.63 -2.07
N ALA A 139 0.36 4.81 -1.99
CA ALA A 139 -0.26 6.13 -1.90
C ALA A 139 0.17 6.85 -0.62
N GLY A 140 0.20 6.15 0.53
CA GLY A 140 0.64 6.71 1.81
C GLY A 140 2.11 7.14 1.78
N TYR A 141 3.01 6.29 1.27
CA TYR A 141 4.41 6.65 1.07
C TYR A 141 4.54 7.88 0.15
N ARG A 142 3.85 7.86 -1.00
CA ARG A 142 3.92 8.95 -1.96
C ARG A 142 3.36 10.26 -1.44
N ALA A 143 2.33 10.22 -0.59
CA ALA A 143 1.77 11.41 0.04
C ALA A 143 2.82 12.18 0.84
N VAL A 144 3.69 11.49 1.58
CA VAL A 144 4.79 12.13 2.33
C VAL A 144 5.79 12.78 1.39
N ILE A 145 6.15 12.11 0.29
CA ILE A 145 7.09 12.66 -0.70
C ILE A 145 6.50 13.91 -1.39
N GLU A 146 5.21 13.87 -1.78
CA GLU A 146 4.54 15.05 -2.36
C GLU A 146 4.39 16.18 -1.33
N GLY A 147 4.04 15.84 -0.08
CA GLY A 147 4.00 16.80 1.02
C GLY A 147 5.35 17.48 1.24
N SER A 148 6.43 16.69 1.31
CA SER A 148 7.80 17.18 1.46
C SER A 148 8.24 18.07 0.29
N TYR A 149 7.95 17.63 -0.94
CA TYR A 149 8.31 18.38 -2.15
C TYR A 149 7.67 19.77 -2.23
N ASN A 150 6.41 19.87 -1.81
CA ASN A 150 5.65 21.12 -1.84
C ASN A 150 5.84 21.99 -0.58
N PHE A 151 6.44 21.46 0.49
CA PHE A 151 6.60 22.16 1.76
C PHE A 151 7.72 23.22 1.74
N GLY A 152 8.75 23.01 0.94
CA GLY A 152 9.85 23.98 0.79
C GLY A 152 10.77 24.14 2.01
N ARG A 153 10.64 23.28 3.04
CA ARG A 153 11.51 23.25 4.24
C ARG A 153 11.96 21.83 4.55
N PHE A 154 12.90 21.67 5.47
CA PHE A 154 13.36 20.36 5.93
C PHE A 154 12.26 19.62 6.69
N LEU A 155 12.18 18.30 6.53
CA LEU A 155 11.33 17.46 7.38
C LEU A 155 12.01 17.13 8.70
N ASN A 156 13.29 16.80 8.69
CA ASN A 156 14.05 16.54 9.90
C ASN A 156 14.65 17.81 10.50
N GLY A 157 14.99 17.76 11.79
CA GLY A 157 15.79 18.79 12.42
C GLY A 157 17.19 18.90 11.81
N GLN A 158 17.71 20.11 11.70
CA GLN A 158 19.05 20.37 11.15
C GLN A 158 19.84 21.29 12.09
N ILE A 159 21.14 21.06 12.15
CA ILE A 159 22.11 21.97 12.77
C ILE A 159 23.01 22.46 11.65
N THR A 160 22.99 23.77 11.41
CA THR A 160 23.75 24.41 10.34
C THR A 160 24.68 25.49 10.90
N ALA A 161 25.60 25.98 10.09
CA ALA A 161 26.43 27.12 10.46
C ALA A 161 25.59 28.38 10.79
N ALA A 162 24.36 28.47 10.24
CA ALA A 162 23.44 29.60 10.51
C ALA A 162 22.47 29.35 11.67
N GLY A 163 22.59 28.20 12.36
CA GLY A 163 21.76 27.86 13.52
C GLY A 163 20.96 26.60 13.36
N LYS A 164 20.07 26.33 14.33
CA LYS A 164 19.21 25.16 14.41
C LYS A 164 17.91 25.36 13.61
N VAL A 165 17.49 24.34 12.91
CA VAL A 165 16.17 24.26 12.25
C VAL A 165 15.36 23.14 12.92
N GLU A 166 14.17 23.46 13.39
CA GLU A 166 13.27 22.47 14.00
C GLU A 166 12.67 21.54 12.94
N PRO A 167 12.40 20.27 13.30
CA PRO A 167 11.74 19.34 12.40
C PRO A 167 10.30 19.75 12.09
N ALA A 168 9.82 19.40 10.89
CA ALA A 168 8.44 19.62 10.51
C ALA A 168 7.48 18.75 11.33
N LYS A 169 6.28 19.26 11.58
CA LYS A 169 5.18 18.54 12.23
C LYS A 169 4.21 18.04 11.17
N VAL A 170 4.04 16.73 11.09
CA VAL A 170 3.15 16.04 10.13
C VAL A 170 1.97 15.45 10.88
N LEU A 171 0.75 15.77 10.44
CA LEU A 171 -0.48 15.15 10.92
C LEU A 171 -1.00 14.18 9.87
N VAL A 172 -1.23 12.94 10.26
CA VAL A 172 -1.88 11.92 9.41
C VAL A 172 -3.29 11.65 9.96
N ILE A 173 -4.31 11.85 9.14
CA ILE A 173 -5.72 11.60 9.50
C ILE A 173 -6.17 10.31 8.81
N GLY A 174 -6.43 9.29 9.61
CA GLY A 174 -6.69 7.91 9.22
C GLY A 174 -5.45 7.03 9.32
N ALA A 175 -5.51 5.97 10.13
CA ALA A 175 -4.44 4.99 10.35
C ALA A 175 -4.76 3.63 9.71
N GLY A 176 -5.34 3.63 8.51
CA GLY A 176 -5.41 2.46 7.65
C GLY A 176 -4.05 2.19 6.99
N VAL A 177 -4.01 1.31 5.98
CA VAL A 177 -2.75 0.94 5.30
C VAL A 177 -2.02 2.16 4.73
N ALA A 178 -2.74 3.11 4.12
CA ALA A 178 -2.14 4.33 3.59
C ALA A 178 -1.61 5.23 4.71
N GLY A 179 -2.38 5.41 5.79
CA GLY A 179 -1.98 6.23 6.92
C GLY A 179 -0.75 5.69 7.64
N LEU A 180 -0.72 4.38 7.93
CA LEU A 180 0.45 3.72 8.53
C LEU A 180 1.69 3.83 7.64
N ALA A 181 1.54 3.67 6.31
CA ALA A 181 2.64 3.88 5.37
C ALA A 181 3.14 5.33 5.37
N ALA A 182 2.24 6.31 5.47
CA ALA A 182 2.59 7.72 5.59
C ALA A 182 3.30 8.02 6.92
N ILE A 183 2.81 7.48 8.04
CA ILE A 183 3.44 7.62 9.36
C ILE A 183 4.89 7.11 9.31
N GLY A 184 5.09 5.87 8.82
CA GLY A 184 6.42 5.28 8.73
C GLY A 184 7.37 6.07 7.82
N ALA A 185 6.88 6.55 6.67
CA ALA A 185 7.68 7.35 5.75
C ALA A 185 8.05 8.72 6.34
N ALA A 186 7.10 9.42 6.96
CA ALA A 186 7.34 10.73 7.57
C ALA A 186 8.30 10.63 8.76
N ASN A 187 8.14 9.61 9.60
CA ASN A 187 9.06 9.35 10.71
C ASN A 187 10.48 9.02 10.21
N SER A 188 10.59 8.19 9.16
CA SER A 188 11.90 7.85 8.54
C SER A 188 12.61 9.07 7.95
N LEU A 189 11.84 10.10 7.52
CA LEU A 189 12.38 11.39 7.07
C LEU A 189 12.66 12.37 8.22
N GLY A 190 12.45 11.95 9.48
CA GLY A 190 12.79 12.72 10.67
C GLY A 190 11.77 13.80 11.06
N ALA A 191 10.55 13.74 10.57
CA ALA A 191 9.46 14.62 10.98
C ALA A 191 8.93 14.24 12.37
N ILE A 192 8.33 15.19 13.08
CA ILE A 192 7.49 14.92 14.26
C ILE A 192 6.11 14.51 13.76
N VAL A 193 5.75 13.23 13.94
CA VAL A 193 4.51 12.70 13.39
C VAL A 193 3.43 12.57 14.46
N ARG A 194 2.26 13.08 14.17
CA ARG A 194 1.02 12.87 14.92
C ARG A 194 0.02 12.17 14.02
N ALA A 195 -0.82 11.30 14.58
CA ALA A 195 -1.85 10.62 13.82
C ALA A 195 -3.17 10.55 14.59
N PHE A 196 -4.26 10.60 13.86
CA PHE A 196 -5.61 10.46 14.37
C PHE A 196 -6.35 9.34 13.64
N ASP A 197 -7.09 8.52 14.39
CA ASP A 197 -8.07 7.56 13.85
C ASP A 197 -9.21 7.41 14.86
N THR A 198 -10.42 7.18 14.39
CA THR A 198 -11.59 6.96 15.25
C THR A 198 -11.56 5.58 15.93
N ARG A 199 -10.74 4.64 15.43
CA ARG A 199 -10.57 3.30 15.99
C ARG A 199 -9.45 3.31 17.03
N LYS A 200 -9.79 3.11 18.29
CA LYS A 200 -8.81 3.09 19.39
C LYS A 200 -7.80 1.94 19.29
N GLU A 201 -8.18 0.85 18.64
CA GLU A 201 -7.32 -0.34 18.46
C GLU A 201 -6.06 -0.11 17.63
N VAL A 202 -6.00 0.97 16.84
CA VAL A 202 -4.81 1.31 16.02
C VAL A 202 -3.77 2.15 16.77
N ALA A 203 -4.06 2.60 17.98
CA ALA A 203 -3.17 3.45 18.78
C ALA A 203 -1.79 2.81 18.98
N GLU A 204 -1.76 1.54 19.41
CA GLU A 204 -0.52 0.79 19.63
C GLU A 204 0.32 0.67 18.35
N GLN A 205 -0.33 0.51 17.20
CA GLN A 205 0.37 0.46 15.91
C GLN A 205 1.00 1.80 15.56
N ILE A 206 0.27 2.91 15.77
CA ILE A 206 0.75 4.28 15.53
C ILE A 206 1.97 4.57 16.41
N GLU A 207 1.87 4.29 17.71
CA GLU A 207 2.92 4.54 18.68
C GLU A 207 4.17 3.68 18.43
N SER A 208 3.98 2.41 18.05
CA SER A 208 5.09 1.52 17.68
C SER A 208 5.87 1.99 16.45
N MET A 209 5.25 2.83 15.61
CA MET A 209 5.90 3.46 14.45
C MET A 209 6.51 4.83 14.79
N GLY A 210 6.55 5.22 16.07
CA GLY A 210 7.18 6.45 16.55
C GLY A 210 6.34 7.73 16.35
N ALA A 211 5.02 7.59 16.15
CA ALA A 211 4.10 8.72 16.07
C ALA A 211 3.28 8.89 17.35
N THR A 212 2.81 10.11 17.62
CA THR A 212 1.89 10.39 18.72
C THR A 212 0.46 10.14 18.26
N PHE A 213 -0.27 9.25 18.95
CA PHE A 213 -1.69 9.06 18.72
C PHE A 213 -2.50 10.21 19.34
N LEU A 214 -3.36 10.83 18.52
CA LEU A 214 -4.30 11.85 18.97
C LEU A 214 -5.68 11.23 19.15
N THR A 215 -6.37 11.59 20.22
CA THR A 215 -7.72 11.11 20.52
C THR A 215 -8.58 12.25 21.05
N VAL A 216 -9.89 12.08 20.98
CA VAL A 216 -10.87 12.95 21.65
C VAL A 216 -11.28 12.34 22.98
N GLU A 217 -11.63 13.18 23.96
CA GLU A 217 -12.05 12.76 25.31
C GLU A 217 -13.50 12.26 25.34
N ILE A 218 -13.90 11.45 24.35
CA ILE A 218 -15.24 10.85 24.27
C ILE A 218 -15.06 9.35 24.18
N GLU A 219 -15.76 8.61 25.06
CA GLU A 219 -15.73 7.15 25.07
C GLU A 219 -16.60 6.56 23.95
N GLU A 220 -16.15 6.74 22.71
CA GLU A 220 -16.73 6.09 21.55
C GLU A 220 -15.61 5.42 20.73
N ASP A 221 -15.90 4.24 20.16
CA ASP A 221 -14.96 3.51 19.32
C ASP A 221 -15.54 3.36 17.91
N GLY A 222 -14.77 3.78 16.92
CA GLY A 222 -15.12 3.71 15.50
C GLY A 222 -14.89 2.35 14.84
N ALA A 223 -14.42 1.33 15.57
CA ALA A 223 -14.08 0.02 15.00
C ALA A 223 -15.30 -0.72 14.44
N THR A 224 -15.10 -1.39 13.30
CA THR A 224 -16.09 -2.29 12.68
C THR A 224 -15.43 -3.62 12.28
N SER A 225 -16.22 -4.67 12.13
CA SER A 225 -15.74 -5.98 11.65
C SER A 225 -15.17 -5.95 10.24
N SER A 226 -15.46 -4.91 9.45
CA SER A 226 -14.95 -4.72 8.09
C SER A 226 -13.58 -4.03 8.04
N GLY A 227 -13.06 -3.55 9.19
CA GLY A 227 -11.82 -2.77 9.30
C GLY A 227 -11.94 -1.33 8.79
N TYR A 228 -13.15 -0.85 8.48
CA TYR A 228 -13.47 0.56 8.24
C TYR A 228 -14.07 1.18 9.48
N SER A 229 -13.97 2.53 9.61
CA SER A 229 -14.63 3.24 10.69
C SER A 229 -16.13 3.29 10.47
N LYS A 230 -16.91 3.23 11.57
CA LYS A 230 -18.35 3.54 11.56
C LYS A 230 -18.57 5.05 11.54
N GLU A 231 -19.80 5.47 11.30
CA GLU A 231 -20.22 6.85 11.51
C GLU A 231 -20.28 7.15 13.01
N MET A 232 -19.62 8.22 13.42
CA MET A 232 -19.49 8.62 14.82
C MET A 232 -20.64 9.53 15.25
N SER A 233 -20.87 9.66 16.58
CA SER A 233 -21.85 10.60 17.13
C SER A 233 -21.54 12.05 16.77
N LYS A 234 -22.56 12.92 16.85
CA LYS A 234 -22.39 14.35 16.60
C LYS A 234 -21.38 14.98 17.59
N GLU A 235 -21.50 14.59 18.84
CA GLU A 235 -20.63 15.04 19.93
C GLU A 235 -19.17 14.66 19.66
N PHE A 236 -18.93 13.45 19.14
CA PHE A 236 -17.61 13.00 18.73
C PHE A 236 -17.06 13.85 17.58
N ILE A 237 -17.88 14.06 16.53
CA ILE A 237 -17.49 14.86 15.37
C ILE A 237 -17.16 16.30 15.77
N GLU A 238 -17.93 16.91 16.67
CA GLU A 238 -17.67 18.27 17.15
C GLU A 238 -16.33 18.34 17.90
N ALA A 239 -16.04 17.36 18.77
CA ALA A 239 -14.78 17.27 19.48
C ALA A 239 -13.59 17.01 18.54
N GLU A 240 -13.77 16.17 17.53
CA GLU A 240 -12.80 15.91 16.46
C GLU A 240 -12.47 17.18 15.66
N MET A 241 -13.48 17.93 15.25
CA MET A 241 -13.30 19.19 14.52
C MET A 241 -12.54 20.22 15.36
N LYS A 242 -12.83 20.30 16.67
CA LYS A 242 -12.10 21.18 17.60
C LYS A 242 -10.63 20.74 17.74
N LEU A 243 -10.37 19.44 17.90
CA LEU A 243 -9.01 18.90 17.94
C LEU A 243 -8.24 19.27 16.66
N PHE A 244 -8.85 19.10 15.49
CA PHE A 244 -8.24 19.42 14.21
C PHE A 244 -7.96 20.89 14.05
N LEU A 245 -8.81 21.78 14.58
CA LEU A 245 -8.56 23.23 14.58
C LEU A 245 -7.34 23.60 15.44
N GLU A 246 -7.14 22.93 16.55
CA GLU A 246 -5.93 23.12 17.39
C GLU A 246 -4.69 22.63 16.66
N GLN A 247 -4.78 21.45 16.02
CA GLN A 247 -3.68 20.91 15.23
C GLN A 247 -3.35 21.81 14.02
N ALA A 248 -4.34 22.37 13.34
CA ALA A 248 -4.14 23.23 12.17
C ALA A 248 -3.20 24.41 12.44
N LYS A 249 -3.22 24.96 13.64
CA LYS A 249 -2.33 26.06 14.06
C LYS A 249 -0.89 25.64 14.25
N GLU A 250 -0.64 24.34 14.47
CA GLU A 250 0.68 23.84 14.84
C GLU A 250 1.38 23.06 13.73
N VAL A 251 0.63 22.29 12.96
CA VAL A 251 1.20 21.36 11.97
C VAL A 251 1.64 22.07 10.70
N ASP A 252 2.58 21.46 10.02
CA ASP A 252 3.16 21.97 8.79
C ASP A 252 2.64 21.20 7.57
N ILE A 253 2.40 19.89 7.73
CA ILE A 253 1.88 19.02 6.68
C ILE A 253 0.70 18.21 7.22
N VAL A 254 -0.41 18.16 6.49
CA VAL A 254 -1.56 17.31 6.78
C VAL A 254 -1.71 16.29 5.66
N ILE A 255 -1.84 15.02 6.01
CA ILE A 255 -2.12 13.92 5.07
C ILE A 255 -3.44 13.28 5.46
N THR A 256 -4.44 13.36 4.60
CA THR A 256 -5.74 12.75 4.85
C THR A 256 -5.92 11.48 4.04
N THR A 257 -6.42 10.41 4.68
CA THR A 257 -6.47 9.07 4.08
C THR A 257 -7.83 8.38 4.23
N ALA A 258 -8.86 9.07 4.75
CA ALA A 258 -10.14 8.46 5.04
C ALA A 258 -10.95 8.24 3.76
N GLN A 259 -11.08 6.99 3.35
CA GLN A 259 -11.88 6.57 2.21
C GLN A 259 -12.82 5.42 2.61
N ILE A 260 -14.06 5.50 2.14
CA ILE A 260 -15.03 4.42 2.26
C ILE A 260 -15.32 3.95 0.82
N PRO A 261 -15.00 2.69 0.47
CA PRO A 261 -15.23 2.19 -0.88
C PRO A 261 -16.69 2.39 -1.31
N GLY A 262 -16.88 2.93 -2.52
CA GLY A 262 -18.20 3.14 -3.10
C GLY A 262 -19.02 4.31 -2.54
N ARG A 263 -18.44 5.13 -1.65
CA ARG A 263 -19.10 6.33 -1.09
C ARG A 263 -18.21 7.57 -1.25
N PRO A 264 -18.80 8.78 -1.24
CA PRO A 264 -18.02 10.01 -1.13
C PRO A 264 -17.16 10.01 0.14
N ALA A 265 -15.98 10.62 0.05
CA ALA A 265 -15.08 10.75 1.20
C ALA A 265 -15.70 11.68 2.27
N PRO A 266 -15.56 11.35 3.57
CA PRO A 266 -16.01 12.23 4.64
C PRO A 266 -15.19 13.51 4.65
N LYS A 267 -15.84 14.65 4.96
CA LYS A 267 -15.16 15.94 5.14
C LYS A 267 -14.63 16.04 6.56
N LEU A 268 -13.29 16.00 6.69
CA LEU A 268 -12.58 16.02 7.97
C LEU A 268 -11.79 17.31 8.18
N TRP A 269 -11.40 17.98 7.09
CA TRP A 269 -10.61 19.21 7.13
C TRP A 269 -11.36 20.32 6.39
N MET A 270 -11.98 21.19 7.17
CA MET A 270 -12.85 22.25 6.65
C MET A 270 -12.04 23.47 6.21
N ASP A 271 -12.68 24.40 5.53
CA ASP A 271 -12.09 25.67 5.09
C ASP A 271 -11.50 26.50 6.23
N TYR A 272 -12.17 26.55 7.38
CA TYR A 272 -11.67 27.25 8.58
C TYR A 272 -10.44 26.58 9.20
N HIS A 273 -10.24 25.27 9.03
CA HIS A 273 -8.99 24.59 9.40
C HIS A 273 -7.86 25.04 8.47
N VAL A 274 -8.12 25.09 7.15
CA VAL A 274 -7.13 25.60 6.18
C VAL A 274 -6.76 27.05 6.49
N ALA A 275 -7.75 27.89 6.79
CA ALA A 275 -7.53 29.30 7.14
C ALA A 275 -6.69 29.48 8.43
N ALA A 276 -6.74 28.51 9.36
CA ALA A 276 -5.95 28.52 10.59
C ALA A 276 -4.50 28.02 10.41
N MET A 277 -4.17 27.40 9.28
CA MET A 277 -2.83 26.88 9.01
C MET A 277 -1.85 28.02 8.67
N LYS A 278 -0.57 27.76 8.91
CA LYS A 278 0.51 28.70 8.61
C LYS A 278 0.72 28.79 7.09
N PRO A 279 1.07 29.97 6.54
CA PRO A 279 1.52 30.06 5.16
C PRO A 279 2.72 29.13 4.89
N GLY A 280 2.73 28.47 3.74
CA GLY A 280 3.73 27.47 3.37
C GLY A 280 3.44 26.05 3.92
N SER A 281 2.33 25.84 4.66
CA SER A 281 1.87 24.51 5.01
C SER A 281 1.30 23.76 3.80
N VAL A 282 1.24 22.43 3.88
CA VAL A 282 0.80 21.58 2.78
C VAL A 282 -0.29 20.62 3.25
N ILE A 283 -1.32 20.44 2.44
CA ILE A 283 -2.34 19.39 2.64
C ILE A 283 -2.26 18.42 1.46
N VAL A 284 -2.06 17.14 1.74
CA VAL A 284 -2.09 16.06 0.76
C VAL A 284 -3.32 15.20 1.01
N ASP A 285 -4.25 15.21 0.08
CA ASP A 285 -5.54 14.53 0.22
C ASP A 285 -5.60 13.27 -0.66
N LEU A 286 -5.47 12.11 -0.04
CA LEU A 286 -5.54 10.81 -0.73
C LEU A 286 -6.96 10.45 -1.19
N ALA A 287 -7.97 11.12 -0.63
CA ALA A 287 -9.36 10.91 -0.98
C ALA A 287 -9.85 11.84 -2.13
N ALA A 288 -8.97 12.60 -2.76
CA ALA A 288 -9.32 13.61 -3.76
C ALA A 288 -10.25 13.07 -4.87
N SER A 289 -10.01 11.85 -5.36
CA SER A 289 -10.83 11.23 -6.42
C SER A 289 -12.26 10.88 -6.00
N THR A 290 -12.55 10.84 -4.71
CA THR A 290 -13.88 10.55 -4.14
C THR A 290 -14.50 11.78 -3.44
N GLY A 291 -14.06 12.97 -3.84
CA GLY A 291 -14.54 14.24 -3.34
C GLY A 291 -13.63 14.92 -2.31
N GLY A 292 -12.63 14.22 -1.79
CA GLY A 292 -11.63 14.73 -0.85
C GLY A 292 -12.10 14.79 0.61
N ASN A 293 -11.17 14.59 1.54
CA ASN A 293 -11.38 14.79 2.98
C ASN A 293 -11.26 16.26 3.36
N CYS A 294 -10.53 17.06 2.62
CA CYS A 294 -10.49 18.51 2.80
C CYS A 294 -11.57 19.20 1.95
N ALA A 295 -12.22 20.22 2.51
CA ALA A 295 -13.27 20.97 1.82
C ALA A 295 -12.76 21.65 0.54
N LEU A 296 -11.51 22.10 0.54
CA LEU A 296 -10.88 22.81 -0.56
C LEU A 296 -10.15 21.89 -1.56
N THR A 297 -10.18 20.57 -1.41
CA THR A 297 -9.52 19.65 -2.33
C THR A 297 -10.13 19.71 -3.73
N LYS A 298 -9.26 19.85 -4.74
CA LYS A 298 -9.59 19.71 -6.16
C LYS A 298 -8.89 18.47 -6.72
N ASN A 299 -9.69 17.54 -7.24
CA ASN A 299 -9.16 16.29 -7.78
C ASN A 299 -8.26 16.55 -9.00
N GLY A 300 -7.05 15.99 -8.97
CA GLY A 300 -6.08 16.09 -10.06
C GLY A 300 -5.27 17.38 -10.08
N GLU A 301 -5.47 18.29 -9.13
CA GLU A 301 -4.78 19.60 -9.09
C GLU A 301 -3.80 19.70 -7.92
N VAL A 302 -2.79 20.56 -8.12
CA VAL A 302 -1.93 21.10 -7.08
C VAL A 302 -2.00 22.63 -7.18
N TYR A 303 -2.40 23.29 -6.11
CA TYR A 303 -2.53 24.76 -6.09
C TYR A 303 -2.31 25.33 -4.69
N THR A 304 -2.07 26.63 -4.60
CA THR A 304 -1.91 27.33 -3.32
C THR A 304 -3.13 28.20 -3.07
N THR A 305 -3.63 28.19 -1.84
CA THR A 305 -4.76 29.01 -1.37
C THR A 305 -4.31 30.46 -1.09
N ASP A 306 -5.26 31.40 -0.93
CA ASP A 306 -4.96 32.80 -0.68
C ASP A 306 -4.15 33.02 0.61
N ASN A 307 -4.31 32.17 1.64
CA ASN A 307 -3.51 32.21 2.86
C ASN A 307 -2.17 31.46 2.76
N GLY A 308 -1.78 31.01 1.56
CA GLY A 308 -0.47 30.40 1.31
C GLY A 308 -0.35 28.93 1.67
N VAL A 309 -1.46 28.18 1.83
CA VAL A 309 -1.44 26.74 2.03
C VAL A 309 -1.50 26.00 0.68
N THR A 310 -0.58 25.08 0.45
CA THR A 310 -0.56 24.29 -0.78
C THR A 310 -1.45 23.05 -0.66
N MET A 311 -2.39 22.92 -1.59
CA MET A 311 -3.32 21.79 -1.70
C MET A 311 -2.82 20.81 -2.75
N VAL A 312 -2.66 19.54 -2.37
CA VAL A 312 -2.21 18.46 -3.26
C VAL A 312 -3.32 17.41 -3.39
N GLY A 313 -4.11 17.52 -4.47
CA GLY A 313 -5.16 16.58 -4.85
C GLY A 313 -4.73 15.61 -5.97
N LYS A 314 -3.43 15.57 -6.29
CA LYS A 314 -2.86 14.72 -7.35
C LYS A 314 -1.61 14.03 -6.84
N LEU A 315 -1.55 12.70 -6.98
CA LEU A 315 -0.39 11.90 -6.61
C LEU A 315 0.20 11.16 -7.82
N SER A 316 1.53 11.05 -7.85
CA SER A 316 2.21 10.14 -8.75
C SER A 316 2.06 8.70 -8.24
N GLN A 317 1.82 7.78 -9.17
CA GLN A 317 1.50 6.38 -8.85
C GLN A 317 2.71 5.49 -8.54
N LEU A 318 3.96 5.96 -8.65
CA LEU A 318 5.16 5.11 -8.65
C LEU A 318 5.01 3.90 -9.59
N PRO A 319 4.85 4.11 -10.91
CA PRO A 319 4.27 3.10 -11.80
C PRO A 319 5.04 1.78 -11.83
N SER A 320 6.38 1.79 -11.80
CA SER A 320 7.18 0.56 -11.78
C SER A 320 6.93 -0.27 -10.53
N GLN A 321 6.94 0.37 -9.34
CA GLN A 321 6.74 -0.30 -8.06
C GLN A 321 5.29 -0.77 -7.92
N ALA A 322 4.32 0.07 -8.31
CA ALA A 322 2.90 -0.26 -8.29
C ALA A 322 2.57 -1.43 -9.21
N SER A 323 3.13 -1.46 -10.44
CA SER A 323 2.98 -2.59 -11.35
C SER A 323 3.55 -3.89 -10.78
N GLN A 324 4.69 -3.82 -10.09
CA GLN A 324 5.28 -4.99 -9.46
C GLN A 324 4.39 -5.55 -8.35
N LEU A 325 3.85 -4.70 -7.46
CA LEU A 325 2.97 -5.15 -6.38
C LEU A 325 1.63 -5.65 -6.93
N TYR A 326 1.02 -4.92 -7.86
CA TYR A 326 -0.22 -5.33 -8.50
C TYR A 326 -0.06 -6.68 -9.23
N GLY A 327 0.98 -6.85 -10.04
CA GLY A 327 1.29 -8.10 -10.71
C GLY A 327 1.55 -9.26 -9.74
N ASN A 328 2.15 -9.00 -8.57
CA ASN A 328 2.30 -10.01 -7.53
C ASN A 328 0.94 -10.44 -6.95
N ASN A 329 0.01 -9.49 -6.69
CA ASN A 329 -1.33 -9.82 -6.22
C ASN A 329 -2.08 -10.70 -7.22
N LEU A 330 -2.00 -10.37 -8.53
CA LEU A 330 -2.57 -11.19 -9.61
C LEU A 330 -1.96 -12.61 -9.64
N CYS A 331 -0.63 -12.72 -9.57
CA CYS A 331 0.05 -14.01 -9.52
C CYS A 331 -0.39 -14.85 -8.30
N HIS A 332 -0.66 -14.22 -7.15
CA HIS A 332 -1.16 -14.92 -5.97
C HIS A 332 -2.57 -15.46 -6.16
N LEU A 333 -3.44 -14.72 -6.84
CA LEU A 333 -4.78 -15.22 -7.18
C LEU A 333 -4.70 -16.37 -8.16
N LEU A 334 -3.86 -16.29 -9.21
CA LEU A 334 -3.66 -17.37 -10.16
C LEU A 334 -3.03 -18.62 -9.53
N ASP A 335 -2.15 -18.46 -8.53
CA ASP A 335 -1.65 -19.59 -7.72
C ASP A 335 -2.80 -20.30 -6.98
N ASP A 336 -3.68 -19.52 -6.39
CA ASP A 336 -4.80 -20.00 -5.57
C ASP A 336 -5.87 -20.71 -6.45
N MET A 337 -6.05 -20.25 -7.71
CA MET A 337 -6.93 -20.85 -8.70
C MET A 337 -6.35 -22.10 -9.38
N GLY A 338 -5.19 -22.63 -8.93
CA GLY A 338 -4.60 -23.90 -9.36
C GLY A 338 -3.53 -23.79 -10.44
N LYS A 339 -3.06 -22.58 -10.78
CA LYS A 339 -2.06 -22.34 -11.83
C LYS A 339 -2.57 -22.86 -13.19
N ALA A 340 -1.70 -22.98 -14.21
CA ALA A 340 -2.11 -23.48 -15.52
C ALA A 340 -2.48 -24.98 -15.52
N GLU A 341 -1.80 -25.77 -14.68
CA GLU A 341 -1.93 -27.23 -14.67
C GLU A 341 -3.26 -27.71 -14.08
N LYS A 342 -3.70 -27.05 -12.99
CA LYS A 342 -4.91 -27.38 -12.24
C LYS A 342 -5.93 -26.26 -12.25
N TRP A 343 -5.92 -25.45 -13.30
CA TRP A 343 -6.79 -24.31 -13.44
C TRP A 343 -8.26 -24.63 -13.20
N LYS A 344 -8.88 -23.95 -12.24
CA LYS A 344 -10.30 -24.11 -11.92
C LYS A 344 -10.90 -22.78 -11.51
N ILE A 345 -12.04 -22.44 -12.07
CA ILE A 345 -12.94 -21.41 -11.56
C ILE A 345 -13.90 -22.10 -10.59
N ASP A 346 -13.61 -22.01 -9.31
CA ASP A 346 -14.41 -22.62 -8.25
C ASP A 346 -15.36 -21.59 -7.63
N MET A 347 -16.63 -21.66 -7.98
CA MET A 347 -17.65 -20.76 -7.47
C MET A 347 -18.10 -21.10 -6.03
N GLU A 348 -17.59 -22.16 -5.42
CA GLU A 348 -17.77 -22.48 -4.00
C GLU A 348 -16.62 -21.89 -3.16
N ASP A 349 -15.51 -21.51 -3.81
CA ASP A 349 -14.39 -20.86 -3.13
C ASP A 349 -14.76 -19.45 -2.67
N ALA A 350 -14.48 -19.13 -1.39
CA ALA A 350 -14.87 -17.87 -0.77
C ALA A 350 -14.21 -16.62 -1.40
N VAL A 351 -13.06 -16.75 -2.05
CA VAL A 351 -12.38 -15.64 -2.74
C VAL A 351 -12.93 -15.51 -4.15
N VAL A 352 -12.93 -16.61 -4.92
CA VAL A 352 -13.34 -16.61 -6.32
C VAL A 352 -14.80 -16.22 -6.47
N SER A 353 -15.72 -16.84 -5.70
CA SER A 353 -17.17 -16.57 -5.79
C SER A 353 -17.53 -15.11 -5.53
N ARG A 354 -16.76 -14.40 -4.71
CA ARG A 354 -17.04 -12.99 -4.38
C ARG A 354 -16.40 -12.01 -5.35
N ALA A 355 -15.23 -12.35 -5.86
CA ALA A 355 -14.51 -11.51 -6.81
C ALA A 355 -14.99 -11.71 -8.25
N MET A 356 -15.61 -12.86 -8.58
CA MET A 356 -16.17 -13.18 -9.89
C MET A 356 -17.49 -12.46 -10.11
N VAL A 357 -17.44 -11.29 -10.75
CA VAL A 357 -18.61 -10.41 -10.95
C VAL A 357 -19.44 -10.78 -12.18
N THR A 358 -18.86 -11.45 -13.17
CA THR A 358 -19.60 -12.10 -14.27
C THR A 358 -19.08 -13.50 -14.51
N TYR A 359 -19.97 -14.48 -14.72
CA TYR A 359 -19.61 -15.86 -14.97
C TYR A 359 -20.64 -16.55 -15.88
N ASN A 360 -20.18 -17.17 -16.97
CA ASN A 360 -21.01 -17.89 -17.95
C ASN A 360 -22.24 -17.09 -18.42
N GLY A 361 -22.03 -15.80 -18.72
CA GLY A 361 -23.09 -14.91 -19.21
C GLY A 361 -24.04 -14.38 -18.11
N LYS A 362 -23.75 -14.62 -16.84
CA LYS A 362 -24.55 -14.13 -15.70
C LYS A 362 -23.77 -13.11 -14.88
N ILE A 363 -24.46 -12.11 -14.35
CA ILE A 363 -23.91 -11.16 -13.38
C ILE A 363 -24.04 -11.76 -11.97
N ASN A 364 -22.92 -11.85 -11.24
CA ASN A 364 -22.84 -12.35 -9.87
C ASN A 364 -22.57 -11.23 -8.85
N TRP A 365 -23.12 -10.06 -9.10
CA TRP A 365 -22.97 -8.91 -8.22
C TRP A 365 -24.33 -8.36 -7.79
N PRO A 366 -24.56 -8.01 -6.50
CA PRO A 366 -23.62 -8.17 -5.37
C PRO A 366 -23.43 -9.64 -4.97
N PRO A 367 -22.24 -9.99 -4.42
CA PRO A 367 -21.98 -11.36 -4.00
C PRO A 367 -22.84 -11.75 -2.80
N ALA A 368 -23.17 -13.04 -2.68
CA ALA A 368 -23.87 -13.57 -1.51
C ALA A 368 -23.12 -13.23 -0.21
N PRO A 369 -23.80 -12.95 0.92
CA PRO A 369 -23.15 -12.74 2.20
C PRO A 369 -22.23 -13.91 2.57
N LEU A 370 -21.08 -13.63 3.22
CA LEU A 370 -20.26 -14.73 3.77
C LEU A 370 -21.11 -15.48 4.81
N PRO A 371 -21.07 -16.81 4.84
CA PRO A 371 -21.60 -17.54 5.98
C PRO A 371 -20.87 -17.02 7.22
N VAL A 372 -21.61 -16.48 8.15
CA VAL A 372 -21.07 -16.00 9.42
C VAL A 372 -20.57 -17.24 10.16
N SER A 373 -19.27 -17.49 10.15
CA SER A 373 -18.68 -18.48 11.04
C SER A 373 -19.02 -18.06 12.47
N PRO A 374 -19.58 -18.93 13.30
CA PRO A 374 -19.94 -18.59 14.68
C PRO A 374 -18.76 -18.14 15.56
N THR A 375 -17.54 -18.20 15.03
CA THR A 375 -16.28 -17.82 15.68
C THR A 375 -15.77 -16.41 15.36
N ALA A 376 -16.46 -15.61 14.51
CA ALA A 376 -16.02 -14.25 14.18
C ALA A 376 -16.40 -13.18 15.23
N GLY A 377 -16.96 -13.57 16.37
CA GLY A 377 -17.29 -12.68 17.51
C GLY A 377 -16.39 -12.88 18.74
N GLY A 378 -15.38 -13.72 18.67
CA GLY A 378 -14.35 -13.84 19.71
C GLY A 378 -13.07 -13.15 19.24
N LYS A 379 -12.66 -12.04 19.89
CA LYS A 379 -11.23 -11.66 19.90
C LYS A 379 -10.46 -12.97 20.07
N PRO A 380 -9.40 -13.26 19.28
CA PRO A 380 -8.49 -14.31 19.68
C PRO A 380 -8.09 -13.94 21.12
N LYS A 381 -8.48 -14.75 22.11
CA LYS A 381 -7.86 -14.67 23.40
C LYS A 381 -6.37 -14.89 23.12
N VAL A 382 -5.63 -13.81 23.03
CA VAL A 382 -4.19 -13.86 23.28
C VAL A 382 -4.14 -14.33 24.72
N ILE A 383 -3.96 -15.63 24.88
CA ILE A 383 -3.61 -16.19 26.19
C ILE A 383 -2.23 -15.57 26.41
N PRO A 384 -2.08 -14.64 27.36
CA PRO A 384 -0.76 -14.12 27.65
C PRO A 384 0.12 -15.33 27.95
N PRO A 385 1.32 -15.43 27.38
CA PRO A 385 2.20 -16.54 27.65
C PRO A 385 2.31 -16.67 29.17
N THR A 386 2.18 -17.87 29.65
CA THR A 386 2.30 -18.15 31.08
C THR A 386 3.65 -17.61 31.57
N GLU A 387 3.76 -17.21 32.85
CA GLU A 387 5.01 -16.73 33.41
C GLU A 387 6.17 -17.71 33.14
N ALA A 388 5.88 -19.02 33.07
CA ALA A 388 6.84 -20.06 32.71
C ALA A 388 7.29 -19.96 31.24
N GLU A 389 6.39 -19.68 30.28
CA GLU A 389 6.70 -19.53 28.86
C GLU A 389 7.46 -18.22 28.59
N THR A 390 7.09 -17.14 29.28
CA THR A 390 7.81 -15.85 29.21
C THR A 390 9.23 -16.00 29.78
N LYS A 391 9.39 -16.72 30.89
CA LYS A 391 10.68 -17.01 31.50
C LYS A 391 11.56 -17.89 30.61
N ALA A 392 10.99 -18.94 30.01
CA ALA A 392 11.68 -19.82 29.07
C ALA A 392 12.10 -19.09 27.78
N SER A 393 11.25 -18.21 27.24
CA SER A 393 11.55 -17.38 26.07
C SER A 393 12.67 -16.37 26.35
N ASN A 394 12.63 -15.70 27.51
CA ASN A 394 13.64 -14.75 27.93
C ASN A 394 14.98 -15.44 28.24
N GLU A 395 14.97 -16.63 28.84
CA GLU A 395 16.18 -17.44 29.08
C GLU A 395 16.79 -17.94 27.75
N ALA A 396 15.97 -18.38 26.79
CA ALA A 396 16.43 -18.79 25.46
C ALA A 396 17.04 -17.61 24.68
N ALA A 397 16.40 -16.43 24.71
CA ALA A 397 16.90 -15.22 24.09
C ALA A 397 18.22 -14.75 24.74
N SER A 398 18.30 -14.77 26.08
CA SER A 398 19.52 -14.45 26.83
C SER A 398 20.66 -15.41 26.51
N LYS A 399 20.41 -16.72 26.47
CA LYS A 399 21.43 -17.73 26.11
C LYS A 399 21.91 -17.52 24.67
N LYS A 400 21.01 -17.24 23.72
CA LYS A 400 21.37 -16.96 22.32
C LYS A 400 22.23 -15.70 22.20
N ALA A 401 21.86 -14.62 22.90
CA ALA A 401 22.63 -13.38 22.93
C ALA A 401 24.03 -13.59 23.53
N THR A 402 24.12 -14.30 24.66
CA THR A 402 25.39 -14.63 25.31
C THR A 402 26.27 -15.49 24.41
N THR A 403 25.71 -16.51 23.76
CA THR A 403 26.46 -17.37 22.83
C THR A 403 26.99 -16.57 21.63
N THR A 404 26.16 -15.71 21.05
CA THR A 404 26.56 -14.83 19.94
C THR A 404 27.68 -13.88 20.37
N MET A 405 27.59 -13.28 21.54
CA MET A 405 28.62 -12.40 22.11
C MET A 405 29.95 -13.15 22.32
N ILE A 406 29.92 -14.36 22.86
CA ILE A 406 31.12 -15.17 23.06
C ILE A 406 31.78 -15.53 21.72
N ILE A 407 31.00 -15.94 20.71
CA ILE A 407 31.54 -16.26 19.38
C ILE A 407 32.16 -15.01 18.75
N THR A 408 31.52 -13.85 18.87
CA THR A 408 32.05 -12.59 18.33
C THR A 408 33.35 -12.20 19.01
N LEU A 409 33.41 -12.25 20.34
CA LEU A 409 34.65 -11.96 21.10
C LEU A 409 35.76 -12.94 20.78
N ALA A 410 35.48 -14.24 20.67
CA ALA A 410 36.46 -15.25 20.28
C ALA A 410 36.98 -15.02 18.85
N SER A 411 36.12 -14.64 17.91
CA SER A 411 36.51 -14.32 16.53
C SER A 411 37.41 -13.09 16.45
N VAL A 412 37.06 -12.03 17.18
CA VAL A 412 37.87 -10.80 17.29
C VAL A 412 39.21 -11.12 17.95
N GLY A 413 39.22 -11.90 19.04
CA GLY A 413 40.45 -12.33 19.71
C GLY A 413 41.37 -13.16 18.81
N ALA A 414 40.80 -14.10 18.04
CA ALA A 414 41.56 -14.88 17.07
C ALA A 414 42.16 -14.02 15.95
N MET A 415 41.37 -13.04 15.46
CA MET A 415 41.84 -12.10 14.44
C MET A 415 43.00 -11.22 14.98
N LEU A 416 42.85 -10.68 16.17
CA LEU A 416 43.92 -9.89 16.83
C LEU A 416 45.18 -10.71 17.08
N PHE A 417 45.04 -11.97 17.48
CA PHE A 417 46.18 -12.90 17.66
C PHE A 417 46.90 -13.16 16.33
N LEU A 418 46.17 -13.40 15.24
CA LEU A 418 46.75 -13.60 13.91
C LEU A 418 47.47 -12.32 13.42
N VAL A 419 46.88 -11.17 13.60
CA VAL A 419 47.49 -9.88 13.28
C VAL A 419 48.78 -9.69 14.10
N GLY A 420 48.74 -9.94 15.41
CA GLY A 420 49.92 -9.83 16.28
C GLY A 420 51.07 -10.79 15.94
N LYS A 421 50.74 -11.98 15.37
CA LYS A 421 51.73 -13.01 15.02
C LYS A 421 52.32 -12.85 13.61
N PHE A 422 51.55 -12.34 12.66
CA PHE A 422 51.91 -12.35 11.24
C PHE A 422 52.07 -10.96 10.59
N ALA A 423 51.62 -9.88 11.24
CA ALA A 423 51.74 -8.54 10.68
C ALA A 423 53.10 -7.91 10.95
N PRO A 424 53.63 -7.07 10.05
CA PRO A 424 54.86 -6.32 10.27
C PRO A 424 54.74 -5.38 11.49
N ILE A 425 55.87 -5.15 12.17
CA ILE A 425 55.93 -4.31 13.39
C ILE A 425 55.38 -2.91 13.16
N GLU A 426 55.66 -2.32 12.01
CA GLU A 426 55.13 -0.99 11.63
C GLU A 426 53.59 -0.96 11.53
N PHE A 427 52.98 -2.02 11.00
CA PHE A 427 51.54 -2.17 10.95
C PHE A 427 50.92 -2.30 12.34
N ILE A 428 51.55 -3.10 13.22
CA ILE A 428 51.05 -3.32 14.58
C ILE A 428 51.05 -2.01 15.40
N GLN A 429 52.05 -1.15 15.23
CA GLN A 429 52.11 0.14 15.90
C GLN A 429 50.98 1.05 15.49
N HIS A 430 50.69 1.20 14.21
CA HIS A 430 49.57 2.00 13.71
C HIS A 430 48.19 1.40 14.05
N PHE A 431 48.07 0.07 13.98
CA PHE A 431 46.86 -0.65 14.32
C PHE A 431 46.49 -0.54 15.80
N THR A 432 47.46 -0.57 16.69
CA THR A 432 47.25 -0.41 18.14
C THR A 432 46.70 1.00 18.46
N VAL A 433 47.19 2.04 17.82
CA VAL A 433 46.69 3.40 17.97
C VAL A 433 45.25 3.51 17.49
N PHE A 434 44.90 2.87 16.35
CA PHE A 434 43.56 2.85 15.78
C PHE A 434 42.55 2.13 16.70
N VAL A 435 42.95 0.97 17.25
CA VAL A 435 42.11 0.21 18.19
C VAL A 435 41.88 0.99 19.49
N LEU A 436 42.93 1.63 20.04
CA LEU A 436 42.80 2.48 21.22
C LEU A 436 41.87 3.70 20.98
N ALA A 437 41.90 4.30 19.77
CA ALA A 437 41.04 5.39 19.42
C ALA A 437 39.54 5.00 19.38
N ILE A 438 39.22 3.75 19.01
CA ILE A 438 37.83 3.21 19.02
C ILE A 438 37.32 3.01 20.47
N PHE A 439 38.20 2.71 21.43
CA PHE A 439 37.81 2.52 22.83
C PHE A 439 37.73 3.82 23.64
N VAL A 440 38.32 4.91 23.16
CA VAL A 440 38.35 6.20 23.85
C VAL A 440 37.32 7.22 23.28
N GLY A 441 36.85 7.04 22.03
CA GLY A 441 35.81 7.84 21.38
C GLY A 441 34.47 7.15 21.41
#